data_14a0315b5c31715d43bac9ed368cd57a
#
_entry.id   14a0315b5c31715d43bac9ed368cd57a
#
_cell.length_a   1.000
_cell.length_b   1.000
_cell.length_c   1.000
_cell.angle_alpha   90.00
_cell.angle_beta   90.00
_cell.angle_gamma   90.00
#
_symmetry.space_group_name_H-M   'P 1'
#
loop_
_entity.id
_entity.type
_entity.pdbx_description
1 polymer ?
#
loop_
_entity_poly.entity_id
_entity_poly.type
_entity_poly.pdbx_seq_one_letter_code
_entity_poly.pdbx_strand_id
1 'polypeptide(L)'
;MTNKYQEIHRPQFHFTASENWINDPNGLVYQNGIWHLFFQHNIEATTFGKMWWGHAISHDLLHWQQVDHALHPDDMGSIFSGSAVVDHDNTANFGHDALLAFYTAAGMHADPIQPFTQCLAVSTDSGLTWTKHKDNPVIPHIEGDNRDPKVIWHQETRHWVMALYLGEDRYALLTSADAKTWTKTQEISLHGCSECPDFFSLVDPTGIERWVLSGANGSYYIGHFDGSTFSPDSELHFYEQGRNGYAAQTWSNAPDGRCVQISWMAGGLYPEMPFNQQMSIPVELSLVGSGCDLRLRRWPVQEVETLRQHRTIIKKQIIGNDQPLVTTHQAKIFDLTFTIHKQQAHAFYVTIRGHFVTFDWRNNTLSIETSGKAKVIPDRPQIQLPDQHQLSIRLLVDRTSIEVFINGGLISGSFCYLPNGYTYPVVMSSYTGDQLIENFELYELDSVWENE
;
A
#
# COMPACT_ATOMS: atom_id res chain seq x y z
N MET A 1 -30.04 -9.68 -11.39
CA MET A 1 -29.18 -8.70 -10.72
C MET A 1 -27.91 -9.46 -10.39
N THR A 2 -26.77 -9.08 -10.92
CA THR A 2 -25.48 -9.68 -10.51
C THR A 2 -25.23 -9.19 -9.09
N ASN A 3 -25.07 -10.11 -8.13
CA ASN A 3 -24.69 -9.74 -6.77
C ASN A 3 -23.39 -8.94 -6.83
N LYS A 4 -23.40 -7.72 -6.37
CA LYS A 4 -22.19 -6.90 -6.25
C LYS A 4 -21.15 -7.67 -5.42
N TYR A 5 -19.85 -7.52 -5.75
CA TYR A 5 -18.73 -8.15 -5.07
C TYR A 5 -18.66 -9.69 -5.15
N GLN A 6 -19.45 -10.34 -6.03
CA GLN A 6 -19.42 -11.79 -6.25
C GLN A 6 -18.80 -12.21 -7.59
N GLU A 7 -18.29 -11.27 -8.38
CA GLU A 7 -17.70 -11.50 -9.68
C GLU A 7 -16.51 -12.47 -9.56
N ILE A 8 -16.27 -13.27 -10.63
CA ILE A 8 -15.28 -14.36 -10.61
C ILE A 8 -13.86 -13.90 -10.24
N HIS A 9 -13.49 -12.68 -10.63
CA HIS A 9 -12.17 -12.07 -10.36
C HIS A 9 -12.21 -11.05 -9.22
N ARG A 10 -13.32 -10.90 -8.48
CA ARG A 10 -13.39 -10.01 -7.34
C ARG A 10 -12.51 -10.52 -6.20
N PRO A 11 -11.52 -9.75 -5.74
CA PRO A 11 -10.82 -10.02 -4.49
C PRO A 11 -11.81 -10.18 -3.34
N GLN A 12 -11.51 -11.03 -2.38
CA GLN A 12 -12.43 -11.37 -1.31
C GLN A 12 -12.08 -10.76 0.04
N PHE A 13 -10.83 -10.27 0.20
CA PHE A 13 -10.41 -9.55 1.40
C PHE A 13 -9.52 -8.33 1.08
N HIS A 14 -9.34 -8.00 -0.20
CA HIS A 14 -8.71 -6.75 -0.63
C HIS A 14 -9.79 -5.78 -1.11
N PHE A 15 -9.59 -4.49 -0.81
CA PHE A 15 -10.52 -3.46 -1.26
C PHE A 15 -10.48 -3.29 -2.79
N THR A 16 -11.67 -3.18 -3.35
CA THR A 16 -11.92 -2.75 -4.74
C THR A 16 -13.13 -1.85 -4.76
N ALA A 17 -13.19 -0.88 -5.67
CA ALA A 17 -14.45 -0.17 -5.90
C ALA A 17 -15.52 -1.14 -6.44
N SER A 18 -16.79 -0.80 -6.24
CA SER A 18 -17.92 -1.59 -6.75
C SER A 18 -17.85 -1.75 -8.26
N GLU A 19 -17.41 -0.71 -8.96
CA GLU A 19 -17.25 -0.68 -10.42
C GLU A 19 -16.14 0.27 -10.84
N ASN A 20 -15.70 0.16 -12.09
CA ASN A 20 -14.76 1.04 -12.77
C ASN A 20 -13.32 0.97 -12.23
N TRP A 21 -12.48 1.93 -12.65
CA TRP A 21 -11.07 1.97 -12.37
C TRP A 21 -10.74 2.63 -11.04
N ILE A 22 -9.83 2.03 -10.28
CA ILE A 22 -9.16 2.69 -9.15
C ILE A 22 -7.65 2.64 -9.33
N ASN A 23 -6.92 3.59 -8.71
CA ASN A 23 -5.46 3.51 -8.52
C ASN A 23 -5.09 3.99 -7.11
N ASP A 24 -4.23 4.99 -6.94
CA ASP A 24 -3.60 5.34 -5.67
C ASP A 24 -4.58 5.48 -4.50
N PRO A 25 -4.24 4.96 -3.32
CA PRO A 25 -4.90 5.35 -2.08
C PRO A 25 -4.61 6.82 -1.78
N ASN A 26 -5.60 7.54 -1.31
CA ASN A 26 -5.54 8.97 -1.03
C ASN A 26 -6.17 9.30 0.30
N GLY A 27 -5.83 10.45 0.86
CA GLY A 27 -6.56 11.05 1.97
C GLY A 27 -6.72 10.15 3.20
N LEU A 28 -5.79 9.23 3.42
CA LEU A 28 -5.89 8.24 4.48
C LEU A 28 -5.88 8.90 5.85
N VAL A 29 -7.00 8.83 6.56
CA VAL A 29 -7.17 9.45 7.88
C VAL A 29 -8.08 8.61 8.77
N TYR A 30 -7.76 8.56 10.06
CA TYR A 30 -8.63 7.96 11.07
C TYR A 30 -9.25 9.04 11.93
N GLN A 31 -10.57 8.97 12.13
CA GLN A 31 -11.29 9.87 13.03
C GLN A 31 -12.51 9.19 13.64
N ASN A 32 -12.73 9.39 14.93
CA ASN A 32 -13.93 8.95 15.66
C ASN A 32 -14.27 7.46 15.50
N GLY A 33 -13.28 6.57 15.44
CA GLY A 33 -13.49 5.13 15.28
C GLY A 33 -13.67 4.69 13.84
N ILE A 34 -13.44 5.57 12.86
CA ILE A 34 -13.61 5.32 11.44
C ILE A 34 -12.28 5.50 10.71
N TRP A 35 -11.89 4.50 9.95
CA TRP A 35 -10.81 4.56 8.97
C TRP A 35 -11.41 5.04 7.65
N HIS A 36 -10.87 6.14 7.10
CA HIS A 36 -11.24 6.66 5.79
C HIS A 36 -10.18 6.25 4.76
N LEU A 37 -10.62 5.67 3.67
CA LEU A 37 -9.84 5.36 2.48
C LEU A 37 -10.45 6.13 1.31
N PHE A 38 -9.77 7.19 0.88
CA PHE A 38 -10.07 7.78 -0.42
C PHE A 38 -9.17 7.13 -1.47
N PHE A 39 -9.59 7.18 -2.71
CA PHE A 39 -8.84 6.55 -3.80
C PHE A 39 -9.10 7.26 -5.12
N GLN A 40 -8.12 7.22 -5.99
CA GLN A 40 -8.31 7.66 -7.37
C GLN A 40 -9.37 6.79 -8.03
N HIS A 41 -10.40 7.41 -8.62
CA HIS A 41 -11.53 6.71 -9.22
C HIS A 41 -11.92 7.35 -10.55
N ASN A 42 -11.82 6.60 -11.64
CA ASN A 42 -12.48 6.96 -12.89
C ASN A 42 -13.88 6.36 -12.90
N ILE A 43 -14.91 7.17 -12.74
CA ILE A 43 -16.29 6.72 -12.64
C ILE A 43 -16.93 6.31 -14.00
N GLU A 44 -16.22 6.56 -15.11
CA GLU A 44 -16.74 6.38 -16.46
C GLU A 44 -16.26 5.09 -17.12
N ALA A 45 -15.13 4.53 -16.68
CA ALA A 45 -14.49 3.39 -17.35
C ALA A 45 -13.61 2.55 -16.41
N THR A 46 -13.35 1.32 -16.83
CA THR A 46 -12.40 0.38 -16.17
C THR A 46 -10.93 0.65 -16.54
N THR A 47 -10.62 1.86 -17.02
CA THR A 47 -9.28 2.32 -17.39
C THR A 47 -8.98 3.66 -16.75
N PHE A 48 -7.70 4.03 -16.67
CA PHE A 48 -7.29 5.37 -16.24
C PHE A 48 -7.95 6.45 -17.10
N GLY A 49 -8.35 7.56 -16.49
CA GLY A 49 -9.03 8.66 -17.19
C GLY A 49 -9.20 9.90 -16.32
N LYS A 50 -10.36 10.52 -16.37
CA LYS A 50 -10.69 11.69 -15.54
C LYS A 50 -10.95 11.24 -14.11
N MET A 51 -10.07 11.61 -13.17
CA MET A 51 -10.07 11.11 -11.81
C MET A 51 -10.91 11.94 -10.84
N TRP A 52 -11.63 11.22 -10.00
CA TRP A 52 -12.34 11.69 -8.81
C TRP A 52 -11.65 11.10 -7.57
N TRP A 53 -11.96 11.59 -6.38
CA TRP A 53 -11.70 10.84 -5.17
C TRP A 53 -12.96 10.05 -4.80
N GLY A 54 -12.86 8.73 -5.01
CA GLY A 54 -13.78 7.77 -4.38
C GLY A 54 -13.55 7.76 -2.88
N HIS A 55 -14.51 7.25 -2.11
CA HIS A 55 -14.42 7.19 -0.67
C HIS A 55 -15.01 5.88 -0.15
N ALA A 56 -14.29 5.26 0.78
CA ALA A 56 -14.75 4.11 1.55
C ALA A 56 -14.39 4.30 3.03
N ILE A 57 -15.21 3.72 3.89
CA ILE A 57 -15.03 3.76 5.34
C ILE A 57 -14.99 2.34 5.91
N SER A 58 -14.23 2.17 7.00
CA SER A 58 -14.16 0.92 7.74
C SER A 58 -13.97 1.18 9.23
N HIS A 59 -14.43 0.24 10.07
CA HIS A 59 -14.14 0.23 11.50
C HIS A 59 -12.93 -0.66 11.86
N ASP A 60 -12.47 -1.51 10.92
CA ASP A 60 -11.48 -2.54 11.18
C ASP A 60 -10.43 -2.73 10.06
N LEU A 61 -10.32 -1.79 9.10
CA LEU A 61 -9.38 -1.84 7.98
C LEU A 61 -9.64 -2.95 6.93
N LEU A 62 -10.65 -3.80 7.13
CA LEU A 62 -10.95 -4.94 6.26
C LEU A 62 -12.34 -4.85 5.64
N HIS A 63 -13.37 -4.62 6.46
CA HIS A 63 -14.75 -4.49 6.01
C HIS A 63 -15.00 -3.06 5.57
N TRP A 64 -14.80 -2.81 4.27
CA TRP A 64 -14.94 -1.50 3.67
C TRP A 64 -16.33 -1.29 3.09
N GLN A 65 -16.96 -0.17 3.45
CA GLN A 65 -18.18 0.31 2.83
C GLN A 65 -17.85 1.49 1.92
N GLN A 66 -18.04 1.32 0.61
CA GLN A 66 -17.94 2.45 -0.32
C GLN A 66 -19.14 3.39 -0.11
N VAL A 67 -18.83 4.66 0.02
CA VAL A 67 -19.80 5.75 0.23
C VAL A 67 -19.76 6.73 -0.94
N ASP A 68 -20.44 7.88 -0.84
CA ASP A 68 -20.43 8.91 -1.88
C ASP A 68 -19.01 9.45 -2.14
N HIS A 69 -18.75 9.87 -3.37
CA HIS A 69 -17.46 10.46 -3.74
C HIS A 69 -17.17 11.73 -2.92
N ALA A 70 -15.95 11.84 -2.42
CA ALA A 70 -15.54 13.00 -1.64
C ALA A 70 -15.24 14.22 -2.51
N LEU A 71 -14.51 14.03 -3.60
CA LEU A 71 -14.09 15.13 -4.47
C LEU A 71 -14.33 14.78 -5.94
N HIS A 72 -14.83 15.77 -6.68
CA HIS A 72 -15.11 15.66 -8.11
C HIS A 72 -14.35 16.72 -8.89
N PRO A 73 -14.00 16.46 -10.16
CA PRO A 73 -13.37 17.43 -11.04
C PRO A 73 -14.15 18.72 -11.17
N ASP A 74 -13.46 19.82 -11.41
CA ASP A 74 -13.99 21.14 -11.66
C ASP A 74 -13.19 21.85 -12.79
N ASP A 75 -13.30 23.18 -12.86
CA ASP A 75 -12.61 23.99 -13.85
C ASP A 75 -11.08 23.98 -13.68
N MET A 76 -10.57 23.51 -12.53
CA MET A 76 -9.13 23.32 -12.28
C MET A 76 -8.61 21.96 -12.77
N GLY A 77 -9.48 21.05 -13.21
CA GLY A 77 -9.13 19.75 -13.76
C GLY A 77 -9.55 18.55 -12.92
N SER A 78 -8.87 17.43 -13.12
CA SER A 78 -9.08 16.18 -12.37
C SER A 78 -8.52 16.28 -10.97
N ILE A 79 -9.04 15.43 -10.07
CA ILE A 79 -8.56 15.32 -8.70
C ILE A 79 -7.50 14.21 -8.65
N PHE A 80 -6.21 14.60 -8.63
CA PHE A 80 -5.10 13.66 -8.48
C PHE A 80 -4.78 13.41 -7.01
N SER A 81 -3.76 12.59 -6.78
CA SER A 81 -3.43 12.07 -5.46
C SER A 81 -3.11 13.14 -4.43
N GLY A 82 -3.22 12.76 -3.18
CA GLY A 82 -2.98 13.61 -2.03
C GLY A 82 -3.31 12.93 -0.71
N SER A 83 -3.36 13.69 0.38
CA SER A 83 -3.51 13.18 1.74
C SER A 83 -4.56 13.94 2.54
N ALA A 84 -4.96 13.40 3.70
CA ALA A 84 -5.84 14.09 4.64
C ALA A 84 -5.28 14.04 6.06
N VAL A 85 -5.65 15.04 6.85
CA VAL A 85 -5.25 15.20 8.26
C VAL A 85 -6.42 15.73 9.09
N VAL A 86 -6.33 15.55 10.41
CA VAL A 86 -7.26 16.15 11.38
C VAL A 86 -6.65 17.43 11.94
N ASP A 87 -7.35 18.55 11.87
CA ASP A 87 -6.95 19.80 12.49
C ASP A 87 -7.50 19.92 13.92
N HIS A 88 -6.84 19.24 14.86
CA HIS A 88 -7.26 19.19 16.25
C HIS A 88 -7.27 20.59 16.91
N ASP A 89 -6.30 21.42 16.60
CA ASP A 89 -6.11 22.74 17.22
C ASP A 89 -6.86 23.86 16.48
N ASN A 90 -7.60 23.55 15.42
CA ASN A 90 -8.29 24.54 14.58
C ASN A 90 -7.34 25.61 14.00
N THR A 91 -6.16 25.19 13.59
CA THR A 91 -5.14 26.09 13.04
C THR A 91 -5.57 26.70 11.71
N ALA A 92 -6.34 25.97 10.92
CA ALA A 92 -6.89 26.43 9.64
C ALA A 92 -8.18 27.26 9.79
N ASN A 93 -8.72 27.38 11.02
CA ASN A 93 -9.93 28.14 11.32
C ASN A 93 -11.21 27.65 10.57
N PHE A 94 -11.33 26.31 10.46
CA PHE A 94 -12.56 25.66 9.93
C PHE A 94 -13.40 24.98 11.02
N GLY A 95 -12.89 24.92 12.24
CA GLY A 95 -13.46 24.23 13.40
C GLY A 95 -12.50 23.21 13.97
N HIS A 96 -12.63 22.91 15.28
CA HIS A 96 -11.85 21.86 15.93
C HIS A 96 -12.18 20.51 15.27
N ASP A 97 -11.15 19.70 15.10
CA ASP A 97 -11.25 18.37 14.49
C ASP A 97 -11.78 18.35 13.04
N ALA A 98 -11.73 19.49 12.33
CA ALA A 98 -12.00 19.50 10.90
C ALA A 98 -11.03 18.60 10.15
N LEU A 99 -11.53 17.83 9.18
CA LEU A 99 -10.69 17.09 8.26
C LEU A 99 -10.24 18.01 7.12
N LEU A 100 -8.95 18.03 6.86
CA LEU A 100 -8.32 18.80 5.80
C LEU A 100 -7.76 17.82 4.75
N ALA A 101 -8.27 17.86 3.51
CA ALA A 101 -7.77 17.06 2.39
C ALA A 101 -6.97 17.95 1.45
N PHE A 102 -5.72 17.58 1.21
CA PHE A 102 -4.84 18.21 0.24
C PHE A 102 -4.74 17.33 -0.99
N TYR A 103 -4.96 17.89 -2.16
CA TYR A 103 -4.97 17.14 -3.41
C TYR A 103 -4.36 17.96 -4.56
N THR A 104 -3.92 17.28 -5.58
CA THR A 104 -3.46 17.92 -6.80
C THR A 104 -4.63 18.16 -7.76
N ALA A 105 -4.85 19.40 -8.16
CA ALA A 105 -5.70 19.71 -9.30
C ALA A 105 -4.87 19.50 -10.58
N ALA A 106 -5.20 18.43 -11.33
CA ALA A 106 -4.48 18.04 -12.54
C ALA A 106 -5.06 18.77 -13.75
N GLY A 107 -4.56 19.96 -14.00
CA GLY A 107 -5.05 20.88 -15.02
C GLY A 107 -4.95 20.37 -16.46
N MET A 108 -4.29 19.23 -16.71
CA MET A 108 -4.28 18.58 -18.02
C MET A 108 -5.69 18.15 -18.49
N HIS A 109 -6.64 18.03 -17.58
CA HIS A 109 -8.05 17.74 -17.88
C HIS A 109 -8.96 18.97 -17.76
N ALA A 110 -8.39 20.16 -17.59
CA ALA A 110 -9.12 21.43 -17.62
C ALA A 110 -9.27 21.96 -19.05
N ASP A 111 -10.24 22.83 -19.28
CA ASP A 111 -10.42 23.55 -20.55
C ASP A 111 -10.52 25.06 -20.27
N PRO A 112 -9.52 25.87 -20.61
CA PRO A 112 -8.24 25.50 -21.23
C PRO A 112 -7.33 24.69 -20.27
N ILE A 113 -6.38 23.91 -20.83
CA ILE A 113 -5.37 23.19 -20.05
C ILE A 113 -4.61 24.15 -19.13
N GLN A 114 -4.41 23.73 -17.89
CA GLN A 114 -3.74 24.47 -16.82
C GLN A 114 -2.58 23.67 -16.22
N PRO A 115 -1.61 24.31 -15.56
CA PRO A 115 -0.57 23.61 -14.83
C PRO A 115 -1.13 22.94 -13.56
N PHE A 116 -0.42 21.96 -13.04
CA PHE A 116 -0.76 21.30 -11.78
C PHE A 116 -0.58 22.23 -10.58
N THR A 117 -1.55 22.23 -9.68
CA THR A 117 -1.55 23.05 -8.47
C THR A 117 -2.04 22.22 -7.29
N GLN A 118 -1.73 22.65 -6.05
CA GLN A 118 -2.19 21.93 -4.87
C GLN A 118 -3.36 22.67 -4.23
N CYS A 119 -4.39 21.92 -3.91
CA CYS A 119 -5.67 22.43 -3.44
C CYS A 119 -6.04 21.84 -2.07
N LEU A 120 -6.92 22.52 -1.36
CA LEU A 120 -7.48 22.15 -0.08
C LEU A 120 -8.99 21.91 -0.19
N ALA A 121 -9.48 20.84 0.42
CA ALA A 121 -10.89 20.64 0.72
C ALA A 121 -11.07 20.35 2.21
N VAL A 122 -12.24 20.64 2.75
CA VAL A 122 -12.53 20.58 4.18
C VAL A 122 -13.81 19.82 4.42
N SER A 123 -13.81 18.99 5.45
CA SER A 123 -15.00 18.38 6.04
C SER A 123 -15.11 18.76 7.51
N THR A 124 -16.30 19.15 7.95
CA THR A 124 -16.62 19.47 9.35
C THR A 124 -17.66 18.52 9.95
N ASP A 125 -17.95 17.44 9.24
CA ASP A 125 -18.94 16.41 9.59
C ASP A 125 -18.32 14.98 9.57
N SER A 126 -17.05 14.89 9.98
CA SER A 126 -16.29 13.63 10.05
C SER A 126 -16.20 12.91 8.70
N GLY A 127 -15.95 13.64 7.63
CA GLY A 127 -15.68 13.10 6.30
C GLY A 127 -16.91 12.72 5.49
N LEU A 128 -18.14 13.01 5.96
CA LEU A 128 -19.37 12.70 5.22
C LEU A 128 -19.52 13.60 3.99
N THR A 129 -19.24 14.90 4.15
CA THR A 129 -19.28 15.86 3.04
C THR A 129 -18.01 16.70 2.98
N TRP A 130 -17.65 17.14 1.78
CA TRP A 130 -16.43 17.87 1.52
C TRP A 130 -16.69 19.15 0.75
N THR A 131 -16.07 20.24 1.18
CA THR A 131 -16.15 21.54 0.52
C THR A 131 -14.75 21.98 0.09
N LYS A 132 -14.55 22.21 -1.20
CA LYS A 132 -13.31 22.78 -1.72
C LYS A 132 -13.10 24.19 -1.20
N HIS A 133 -11.87 24.50 -0.79
CA HIS A 133 -11.55 25.83 -0.29
C HIS A 133 -11.73 26.89 -1.39
N LYS A 134 -12.40 27.97 -1.06
CA LYS A 134 -12.78 29.01 -2.03
C LYS A 134 -11.57 29.75 -2.64
N ASP A 135 -10.46 29.80 -1.93
CA ASP A 135 -9.24 30.49 -2.34
C ASP A 135 -8.20 29.48 -2.90
N ASN A 136 -8.64 28.33 -3.43
CA ASN A 136 -7.76 27.40 -4.14
C ASN A 136 -7.18 28.05 -5.42
N PRO A 137 -5.95 27.69 -5.80
CA PRO A 137 -5.06 26.73 -5.14
C PRO A 137 -4.35 27.34 -3.91
N VAL A 138 -4.12 26.52 -2.85
CA VAL A 138 -3.33 26.94 -1.68
C VAL A 138 -1.83 26.92 -1.98
N ILE A 139 -1.40 26.13 -2.98
CA ILE A 139 -0.04 26.21 -3.54
C ILE A 139 -0.17 26.31 -5.06
N PRO A 140 0.27 27.44 -5.65
CA PRO A 140 0.30 27.58 -7.09
C PRO A 140 1.29 26.59 -7.73
N HIS A 141 1.28 26.51 -9.04
CA HIS A 141 2.26 25.71 -9.76
C HIS A 141 3.70 26.10 -9.39
N ILE A 142 4.50 25.10 -9.06
CA ILE A 142 5.91 25.28 -8.73
C ILE A 142 6.76 24.98 -9.98
N GLU A 143 6.71 23.75 -10.46
CA GLU A 143 7.43 23.31 -11.66
C GLU A 143 6.91 21.97 -12.17
N GLY A 144 7.19 21.66 -13.44
CA GLY A 144 6.87 20.36 -14.07
C GLY A 144 5.43 19.90 -13.81
N ASP A 145 5.28 18.65 -13.44
CA ASP A 145 3.99 18.05 -13.05
C ASP A 145 3.97 17.82 -11.54
N ASN A 146 4.29 18.87 -10.76
CA ASN A 146 4.31 18.81 -9.30
C ASN A 146 2.98 18.29 -8.72
N ARG A 147 3.02 17.22 -7.90
CA ARG A 147 1.82 16.52 -7.45
C ARG A 147 2.01 15.73 -6.15
N ASP A 148 0.91 15.11 -5.71
CA ASP A 148 0.83 14.11 -4.65
C ASP A 148 1.26 14.65 -3.27
N PRO A 149 0.59 15.70 -2.74
CA PRO A 149 0.96 16.29 -1.47
C PRO A 149 0.68 15.34 -0.29
N LYS A 150 1.72 15.00 0.47
CA LYS A 150 1.60 14.35 1.77
C LYS A 150 1.76 15.36 2.88
N VAL A 151 0.72 15.56 3.68
CA VAL A 151 0.69 16.52 4.78
C VAL A 151 0.68 15.81 6.11
N ILE A 152 1.45 16.34 7.07
CA ILE A 152 1.50 15.89 8.45
C ILE A 152 1.52 17.10 9.39
N TRP A 153 1.15 16.90 10.66
CA TRP A 153 1.40 17.86 11.74
C TRP A 153 2.71 17.52 12.44
N HIS A 154 3.63 18.49 12.51
CA HIS A 154 4.87 18.33 13.27
C HIS A 154 4.69 18.93 14.65
N GLN A 155 4.59 18.07 15.67
CA GLN A 155 4.19 18.45 17.02
C GLN A 155 5.18 19.39 17.72
N GLU A 156 6.49 19.18 17.53
CA GLU A 156 7.52 19.97 18.20
C GLU A 156 7.55 21.42 17.73
N THR A 157 7.47 21.65 16.42
CA THR A 157 7.49 22.99 15.83
C THR A 157 6.10 23.60 15.69
N ARG A 158 5.03 22.82 15.91
CA ARG A 158 3.63 23.23 15.77
C ARG A 158 3.33 23.83 14.39
N HIS A 159 3.78 23.12 13.35
CA HIS A 159 3.52 23.45 11.94
C HIS A 159 3.01 22.25 11.18
N TRP A 160 2.23 22.53 10.16
CA TRP A 160 1.95 21.58 9.07
C TRP A 160 3.20 21.46 8.18
N VAL A 161 3.50 20.25 7.80
CA VAL A 161 4.60 19.95 6.87
C VAL A 161 4.01 19.21 5.67
N MET A 162 4.36 19.64 4.48
CA MET A 162 3.97 18.96 3.22
C MET A 162 5.21 18.47 2.51
N ALA A 163 5.24 17.18 2.19
CA ALA A 163 6.14 16.62 1.19
C ALA A 163 5.42 16.59 -0.15
N LEU A 164 6.02 17.18 -1.18
CA LEU A 164 5.45 17.33 -2.52
C LEU A 164 6.43 16.83 -3.57
N TYR A 165 6.00 15.96 -4.46
CA TYR A 165 6.79 15.53 -5.60
C TYR A 165 6.91 16.65 -6.65
N LEU A 166 8.13 16.88 -7.17
CA LEU A 166 8.42 17.90 -8.16
C LEU A 166 8.72 17.35 -9.56
N GLY A 167 9.14 16.09 -9.62
CA GLY A 167 9.51 15.41 -10.87
C GLY A 167 10.81 14.60 -10.68
N GLU A 168 10.98 13.53 -11.46
CA GLU A 168 12.14 12.63 -11.41
C GLU A 168 12.33 12.00 -10.01
N ASP A 169 13.37 12.42 -9.29
CA ASP A 169 13.65 12.00 -7.90
C ASP A 169 13.63 13.18 -6.91
N ARG A 170 12.99 14.30 -7.30
CA ARG A 170 12.99 15.56 -6.54
C ARG A 170 11.69 15.79 -5.80
N TYR A 171 11.83 16.26 -4.58
CA TYR A 171 10.74 16.60 -3.66
C TYR A 171 10.96 17.96 -3.02
N ALA A 172 9.88 18.66 -2.71
CA ALA A 172 9.89 19.83 -1.87
C ALA A 172 9.31 19.50 -0.50
N LEU A 173 9.91 20.05 0.58
CA LEU A 173 9.27 20.19 1.86
C LEU A 173 8.79 21.62 2.02
N LEU A 174 7.52 21.77 2.44
CA LEU A 174 6.91 23.05 2.70
C LEU A 174 6.32 23.04 4.11
N THR A 175 6.31 24.19 4.76
CA THR A 175 5.72 24.35 6.08
C THR A 175 4.61 25.40 6.07
N SER A 176 3.63 25.25 6.98
CA SER A 176 2.52 26.18 7.16
C SER A 176 2.06 26.21 8.60
N ALA A 177 1.72 27.41 9.10
CA ALA A 177 1.10 27.57 10.41
C ALA A 177 -0.42 27.41 10.36
N ASP A 178 -1.03 27.60 9.18
CA ASP A 178 -2.47 27.74 9.01
C ASP A 178 -3.06 26.75 7.95
N ALA A 179 -2.24 25.83 7.45
CA ALA A 179 -2.60 24.88 6.40
C ALA A 179 -3.04 25.48 5.04
N LYS A 180 -2.94 26.81 4.91
CA LYS A 180 -3.36 27.57 3.71
C LYS A 180 -2.22 28.35 3.07
N THR A 181 -1.33 28.88 3.89
CA THR A 181 -0.16 29.66 3.45
C THR A 181 1.09 28.81 3.63
N TRP A 182 1.75 28.45 2.54
CA TRP A 182 2.87 27.51 2.54
C TRP A 182 4.19 28.18 2.15
N THR A 183 5.26 27.79 2.84
CA THR A 183 6.62 28.24 2.55
C THR A 183 7.51 27.04 2.27
N LYS A 184 8.17 27.02 1.10
CA LYS A 184 9.15 25.97 0.78
C LYS A 184 10.38 26.13 1.67
N THR A 185 10.71 25.10 2.44
CA THR A 185 11.85 25.07 3.37
C THR A 185 13.01 24.24 2.84
N GLN A 186 12.71 23.21 2.02
CA GLN A 186 13.73 22.35 1.43
C GLN A 186 13.33 21.90 0.03
N GLU A 187 14.31 21.71 -0.81
CA GLU A 187 14.23 20.86 -2.00
C GLU A 187 15.29 19.77 -1.86
N ILE A 188 14.91 18.53 -2.10
CA ILE A 188 15.75 17.35 -1.91
C ILE A 188 15.59 16.38 -3.07
N SER A 189 16.71 15.82 -3.55
CA SER A 189 16.73 14.69 -4.48
C SER A 189 16.98 13.41 -3.71
N LEU A 190 16.07 12.45 -3.86
CA LEU A 190 16.15 11.12 -3.25
C LEU A 190 16.27 10.08 -4.37
N HIS A 191 17.50 9.81 -4.74
CA HIS A 191 17.81 8.92 -5.87
C HIS A 191 17.09 7.58 -5.76
N GLY A 192 16.39 7.19 -6.82
CA GLY A 192 15.60 5.95 -6.88
C GLY A 192 14.18 6.04 -6.29
N CYS A 193 13.79 7.16 -5.70
CA CYS A 193 12.40 7.45 -5.34
C CYS A 193 11.65 8.09 -6.50
N SER A 194 10.32 7.93 -6.53
CA SER A 194 9.45 8.53 -7.55
C SER A 194 8.08 8.83 -6.96
N GLU A 195 7.40 9.82 -7.49
CA GLU A 195 5.98 10.22 -7.20
C GLU A 195 5.46 9.87 -5.78
N CYS A 196 4.25 10.24 -5.47
CA CYS A 196 3.47 9.87 -4.27
C CYS A 196 4.33 9.77 -3.01
N PRO A 197 4.94 10.86 -2.52
CA PRO A 197 5.72 10.81 -1.30
C PRO A 197 4.85 10.38 -0.14
N ASP A 198 5.40 9.51 0.71
CA ASP A 198 4.86 9.26 2.05
C ASP A 198 5.90 9.71 3.08
N PHE A 199 5.47 10.48 4.08
CA PHE A 199 6.37 11.09 5.05
C PHE A 199 5.80 10.92 6.46
N PHE A 200 6.52 10.20 7.33
CA PHE A 200 6.06 9.84 8.67
C PHE A 200 7.23 9.54 9.60
N SER A 201 6.98 9.54 10.91
CA SER A 201 7.96 9.14 11.91
C SER A 201 7.62 7.80 12.55
N LEU A 202 8.65 7.11 13.02
CA LEU A 202 8.59 5.89 13.80
C LEU A 202 9.67 5.92 14.87
N VAL A 203 9.39 5.31 16.03
CA VAL A 203 10.39 5.12 17.08
C VAL A 203 11.19 3.84 16.77
N ASP A 204 12.52 3.96 16.73
CA ASP A 204 13.42 2.83 16.52
C ASP A 204 13.53 1.96 17.81
N PRO A 205 14.11 0.73 17.73
CA PRO A 205 14.25 -0.14 18.90
C PRO A 205 15.07 0.45 20.06
N THR A 206 15.79 1.55 19.83
CA THR A 206 16.57 2.26 20.88
C THR A 206 15.79 3.40 21.53
N GLY A 207 14.56 3.66 21.09
CA GLY A 207 13.70 4.72 21.60
C GLY A 207 13.90 6.07 20.90
N ILE A 208 14.64 6.11 19.79
CA ILE A 208 14.88 7.35 19.02
C ILE A 208 13.85 7.47 17.92
N GLU A 209 13.25 8.66 17.79
CA GLU A 209 12.38 8.97 16.65
C GLU A 209 13.21 9.06 15.37
N ARG A 210 12.74 8.39 14.33
CA ARG A 210 13.29 8.38 12.98
C ARG A 210 12.22 8.77 11.99
N TRP A 211 12.61 9.52 11.00
CA TRP A 211 11.73 9.93 9.91
C TRP A 211 11.97 9.09 8.67
N VAL A 212 10.90 8.78 7.98
CA VAL A 212 10.92 8.02 6.73
C VAL A 212 10.32 8.89 5.63
N LEU A 213 11.05 9.07 4.54
CA LEU A 213 10.51 9.60 3.29
C LEU A 213 10.58 8.51 2.23
N SER A 214 9.44 8.16 1.65
CA SER A 214 9.33 7.11 0.64
C SER A 214 8.68 7.61 -0.64
N GLY A 215 8.95 6.89 -1.75
CA GLY A 215 8.31 7.12 -3.04
C GLY A 215 7.33 6.02 -3.41
N ALA A 216 6.54 6.28 -4.46
CA ALA A 216 5.50 5.38 -4.96
C ALA A 216 5.98 3.97 -5.28
N ASN A 217 7.21 3.83 -5.76
CA ASN A 217 7.81 2.55 -6.16
C ASN A 217 8.25 1.66 -4.99
N GLY A 218 7.95 2.05 -3.73
CA GLY A 218 8.32 1.30 -2.53
C GLY A 218 9.75 1.53 -2.05
N SER A 219 10.45 2.47 -2.64
CA SER A 219 11.75 2.95 -2.17
C SER A 219 11.59 3.87 -0.97
N TYR A 220 12.58 3.91 -0.08
CA TYR A 220 12.57 4.82 1.07
C TYR A 220 13.96 5.13 1.61
N TYR A 221 14.03 6.24 2.33
CA TYR A 221 15.16 6.67 3.14
C TYR A 221 14.72 6.86 4.59
N ILE A 222 15.60 6.51 5.53
CA ILE A 222 15.46 6.80 6.96
C ILE A 222 16.39 7.97 7.28
N GLY A 223 15.97 8.87 8.16
CA GLY A 223 16.78 10.02 8.55
C GLY A 223 16.23 10.76 9.76
N HIS A 224 16.66 12.01 9.86
CA HIS A 224 16.21 12.96 10.87
C HIS A 224 15.44 14.11 10.23
N PHE A 225 14.49 14.66 10.96
CA PHE A 225 13.73 15.84 10.54
C PHE A 225 13.61 16.82 11.71
N ASP A 226 13.89 18.09 11.46
CA ASP A 226 13.89 19.15 12.48
C ASP A 226 12.64 20.05 12.45
N GLY A 227 11.62 19.67 11.66
CA GLY A 227 10.42 20.45 11.39
C GLY A 227 10.50 21.30 10.12
N SER A 228 11.65 21.37 9.48
CA SER A 228 11.88 22.15 8.25
C SER A 228 12.73 21.41 7.21
N THR A 229 13.67 20.59 7.67
CA THR A 229 14.67 19.92 6.84
C THR A 229 14.76 18.44 7.17
N PHE A 230 14.60 17.60 6.17
CA PHE A 230 14.85 16.17 6.26
C PHE A 230 16.28 15.87 5.81
N SER A 231 17.01 15.14 6.65
CA SER A 231 18.39 14.72 6.42
C SER A 231 18.45 13.20 6.45
N PRO A 232 18.52 12.52 5.29
CA PRO A 232 18.65 11.07 5.24
C PRO A 232 20.02 10.65 5.80
N ASP A 233 20.03 9.62 6.64
CA ASP A 233 21.23 8.99 7.18
C ASP A 233 21.34 7.51 6.79
N SER A 234 20.39 6.99 6.03
CA SER A 234 20.42 5.66 5.43
C SER A 234 20.75 5.71 3.95
N GLU A 235 21.14 4.58 3.39
CA GLU A 235 21.12 4.32 1.96
C GLU A 235 19.68 4.10 1.47
N LEU A 236 19.50 4.01 0.14
CA LEU A 236 18.22 3.63 -0.47
C LEU A 236 17.83 2.21 -0.06
N HIS A 237 16.59 2.08 0.42
CA HIS A 237 15.98 0.79 0.73
C HIS A 237 14.66 0.62 -0.01
N PHE A 238 14.17 -0.64 -0.06
CA PHE A 238 12.86 -0.98 -0.62
C PHE A 238 12.07 -1.79 0.39
N TYR A 239 10.88 -1.32 0.73
CA TYR A 239 9.94 -2.07 1.56
C TYR A 239 8.98 -2.91 0.71
N GLU A 240 8.71 -2.50 -0.52
CA GLU A 240 7.86 -3.21 -1.47
C GLU A 240 8.73 -3.69 -2.65
N GLN A 241 8.86 -5.00 -2.79
CA GLN A 241 9.70 -5.61 -3.80
C GLN A 241 8.92 -6.47 -4.81
N GLY A 242 7.59 -6.52 -4.67
CA GLY A 242 6.70 -7.18 -5.61
C GLY A 242 6.49 -6.38 -6.90
N ARG A 243 5.86 -6.99 -7.88
CA ARG A 243 5.65 -6.38 -9.21
C ARG A 243 4.53 -5.34 -9.24
N ASN A 244 3.62 -5.39 -8.26
CA ASN A 244 2.36 -4.67 -8.33
C ASN A 244 2.17 -3.60 -7.24
N GLY A 245 2.78 -3.69 -6.05
CA GLY A 245 2.58 -2.67 -5.02
C GLY A 245 3.11 -1.31 -5.44
N TYR A 246 2.30 -0.24 -5.40
CA TYR A 246 2.65 1.11 -5.84
C TYR A 246 1.89 2.17 -5.05
N ALA A 247 2.43 3.40 -5.00
CA ALA A 247 1.80 4.57 -4.40
C ALA A 247 1.28 4.33 -2.97
N ALA A 248 2.07 3.64 -2.13
CA ALA A 248 1.69 3.36 -0.76
C ALA A 248 1.61 4.64 0.06
N GLN A 249 0.60 4.72 0.95
CA GLN A 249 0.41 5.85 1.84
C GLN A 249 0.03 5.38 3.24
N THR A 250 0.51 6.09 4.28
CA THR A 250 0.15 5.85 5.67
C THR A 250 -1.09 6.64 6.07
N TRP A 251 -1.93 6.05 6.96
CA TRP A 251 -3.03 6.75 7.60
C TRP A 251 -2.50 7.80 8.59
N SER A 252 -3.02 8.99 8.50
CA SER A 252 -2.83 10.00 9.51
C SER A 252 -3.77 9.77 10.71
N ASN A 253 -3.34 10.20 11.90
CA ASN A 253 -4.11 10.10 13.13
C ASN A 253 -4.54 8.66 13.52
N ALA A 254 -3.80 7.63 13.07
CA ALA A 254 -4.08 6.24 13.44
C ALA A 254 -4.04 6.07 14.98
N PRO A 255 -4.98 5.28 15.56
CA PRO A 255 -5.07 5.13 17.01
C PRO A 255 -3.88 4.34 17.57
N ASP A 256 -3.66 4.47 18.89
CA ASP A 256 -2.69 3.68 19.66
C ASP A 256 -1.23 3.80 19.17
N GLY A 257 -0.89 4.87 18.46
CA GLY A 257 0.45 5.11 17.91
C GLY A 257 0.80 4.14 16.77
N ARG A 258 -0.18 3.48 16.18
CA ARG A 258 0.02 2.61 15.01
C ARG A 258 0.43 3.44 13.79
N CYS A 259 1.31 2.87 12.97
CA CYS A 259 1.61 3.40 11.64
C CYS A 259 1.12 2.36 10.61
N VAL A 260 -0.05 2.62 10.03
CA VAL A 260 -0.72 1.69 9.11
C VAL A 260 -0.63 2.23 7.69
N GLN A 261 -0.31 1.39 6.73
CA GLN A 261 -0.10 1.72 5.33
C GLN A 261 -0.91 0.80 4.42
N ILE A 262 -1.37 1.33 3.29
CA ILE A 262 -1.95 0.56 2.18
C ILE A 262 -1.38 1.04 0.85
N SER A 263 -1.33 0.18 -0.17
CA SER A 263 -0.85 0.52 -1.51
C SER A 263 -1.85 0.12 -2.59
N TRP A 264 -1.74 0.73 -3.75
CA TRP A 264 -2.38 0.25 -4.96
C TRP A 264 -1.60 -0.95 -5.51
N MET A 265 -2.30 -2.01 -5.91
CA MET A 265 -1.73 -3.14 -6.64
C MET A 265 -1.79 -2.87 -8.14
N ALA A 266 -0.87 -2.03 -8.61
CA ALA A 266 -0.82 -1.52 -9.98
C ALA A 266 -0.64 -2.64 -11.02
N GLY A 267 -1.44 -2.61 -12.09
CA GLY A 267 -1.28 -3.50 -13.24
C GLY A 267 -2.01 -4.82 -13.15
N GLY A 268 -2.83 -5.04 -12.13
CA GLY A 268 -3.84 -6.11 -12.16
C GLY A 268 -4.79 -5.88 -13.35
N LEU A 269 -5.14 -6.96 -14.06
CA LEU A 269 -6.10 -6.89 -15.16
C LEU A 269 -7.19 -7.91 -14.92
N TYR A 270 -8.43 -7.46 -14.87
CA TYR A 270 -9.61 -8.28 -14.58
C TYR A 270 -10.55 -8.25 -15.80
N PRO A 271 -10.31 -9.12 -16.82
CA PRO A 271 -11.09 -9.12 -18.05
C PRO A 271 -12.57 -9.33 -17.77
N GLU A 272 -13.41 -8.57 -18.46
CA GLU A 272 -14.89 -8.69 -18.42
C GLU A 272 -15.52 -8.38 -17.05
N MET A 273 -14.74 -7.83 -16.11
CA MET A 273 -15.29 -7.41 -14.82
C MET A 273 -15.78 -5.97 -14.88
N PRO A 274 -16.81 -5.61 -14.09
CA PRO A 274 -17.30 -4.24 -14.02
C PRO A 274 -16.35 -3.27 -13.30
N PHE A 275 -15.30 -3.78 -12.65
CA PHE A 275 -14.28 -3.05 -11.92
C PHE A 275 -12.89 -3.38 -12.45
N ASN A 276 -11.91 -2.56 -12.11
CA ASN A 276 -10.50 -2.87 -12.39
C ASN A 276 -9.58 -2.31 -11.32
N GLN A 277 -8.51 -3.05 -11.01
CA GLN A 277 -7.53 -2.77 -9.97
C GLN A 277 -8.04 -3.07 -8.54
N GLN A 278 -7.11 -3.13 -7.60
CA GLN A 278 -7.35 -3.38 -6.19
C GLN A 278 -6.31 -2.69 -5.30
N MET A 279 -6.62 -2.51 -4.03
CA MET A 279 -5.63 -2.16 -3.01
C MET A 279 -4.91 -3.42 -2.50
N SER A 280 -3.74 -3.25 -1.87
CA SER A 280 -3.08 -4.28 -1.07
C SER A 280 -3.83 -4.53 0.23
N ILE A 281 -3.41 -5.54 1.00
CA ILE A 281 -3.83 -5.62 2.40
C ILE A 281 -3.21 -4.45 3.19
N PRO A 282 -3.92 -3.83 4.16
CA PRO A 282 -3.30 -2.89 5.08
C PRO A 282 -2.19 -3.57 5.90
N VAL A 283 -1.07 -2.87 6.05
CA VAL A 283 0.09 -3.34 6.81
C VAL A 283 0.47 -2.36 7.90
N GLU A 284 0.97 -2.87 9.01
CA GLU A 284 1.54 -2.08 10.08
C GLU A 284 3.05 -1.96 9.89
N LEU A 285 3.56 -0.73 10.04
CA LEU A 285 4.96 -0.41 9.88
C LEU A 285 5.66 -0.31 11.23
N SER A 286 6.90 -0.77 11.28
CA SER A 286 7.78 -0.59 12.42
C SER A 286 9.24 -0.57 11.96
N LEU A 287 10.12 -0.02 12.79
CA LEU A 287 11.56 -0.08 12.57
C LEU A 287 12.16 -1.26 13.33
N VAL A 288 13.11 -1.96 12.70
CA VAL A 288 13.88 -3.06 13.30
C VAL A 288 15.35 -2.93 12.94
N GLY A 289 16.21 -3.51 13.77
CA GLY A 289 17.67 -3.35 13.64
C GLY A 289 18.19 -2.11 14.35
N SER A 290 19.39 -1.68 14.04
CA SER A 290 20.04 -0.49 14.61
C SER A 290 21.16 0.02 13.71
N GLY A 291 21.47 1.31 13.81
CA GLY A 291 22.54 1.93 13.02
C GLY A 291 22.31 1.76 11.52
N CYS A 292 23.32 1.32 10.78
CA CYS A 292 23.22 1.08 9.34
C CYS A 292 22.33 -0.12 8.95
N ASP A 293 21.98 -0.97 9.91
CA ASP A 293 21.08 -2.11 9.70
C ASP A 293 19.62 -1.79 10.05
N LEU A 294 19.30 -0.54 10.36
CA LEU A 294 17.92 -0.11 10.62
C LEU A 294 17.10 -0.26 9.34
N ARG A 295 15.97 -0.98 9.44
CA ARG A 295 15.07 -1.28 8.31
C ARG A 295 13.63 -1.10 8.69
N LEU A 296 12.82 -0.71 7.71
CA LEU A 296 11.37 -0.72 7.83
C LEU A 296 10.86 -2.17 7.70
N ARG A 297 9.99 -2.55 8.61
CA ARG A 297 9.25 -3.81 8.61
C ARG A 297 7.80 -3.54 8.26
N ARG A 298 7.23 -4.31 7.34
CA ARG A 298 5.81 -4.30 6.97
C ARG A 298 5.18 -5.63 7.34
N TRP A 299 4.14 -5.60 8.14
CA TRP A 299 3.41 -6.81 8.53
C TRP A 299 1.92 -6.59 8.38
N PRO A 300 1.16 -7.57 7.83
CA PRO A 300 -0.29 -7.44 7.74
C PRO A 300 -0.90 -7.08 9.08
N VAL A 301 -1.85 -6.15 9.07
CA VAL A 301 -2.57 -5.75 10.29
C VAL A 301 -3.18 -6.96 10.98
N GLN A 302 -3.23 -6.94 12.31
CA GLN A 302 -3.70 -8.08 13.09
C GLN A 302 -5.17 -8.42 12.80
N GLU A 303 -5.94 -7.48 12.34
CA GLU A 303 -7.35 -7.63 11.96
C GLU A 303 -7.56 -8.73 10.91
N VAL A 304 -6.57 -9.01 10.05
CA VAL A 304 -6.60 -10.13 9.10
C VAL A 304 -6.85 -11.48 9.78
N GLU A 305 -6.41 -11.63 11.03
CA GLU A 305 -6.58 -12.88 11.78
C GLU A 305 -8.05 -13.16 12.16
N THR A 306 -8.91 -12.12 12.16
CA THR A 306 -10.35 -12.28 12.42
C THR A 306 -11.07 -13.02 11.28
N LEU A 307 -10.49 -12.99 10.08
CA LEU A 307 -11.03 -13.70 8.92
C LEU A 307 -10.67 -15.20 8.90
N ARG A 308 -9.77 -15.66 9.79
CA ARG A 308 -9.28 -17.05 9.80
C ARG A 308 -10.35 -18.02 10.26
N GLN A 309 -10.56 -19.05 9.45
CA GLN A 309 -11.50 -20.13 9.70
C GLN A 309 -10.73 -21.47 9.84
N HIS A 310 -11.07 -22.46 9.06
CA HIS A 310 -10.47 -23.79 9.12
C HIS A 310 -8.95 -23.76 9.02
N ARG A 311 -8.29 -24.48 9.93
CA ARG A 311 -6.84 -24.52 10.07
C ARG A 311 -6.28 -25.91 9.71
N THR A 312 -5.30 -25.95 8.84
CA THR A 312 -4.46 -27.14 8.60
C THR A 312 -3.07 -26.91 9.19
N ILE A 313 -2.59 -27.86 9.97
CA ILE A 313 -1.28 -27.77 10.62
C ILE A 313 -0.41 -28.96 10.23
N ILE A 314 0.85 -28.67 9.86
CA ILE A 314 1.91 -29.67 9.70
C ILE A 314 3.11 -29.18 10.49
N LYS A 315 3.45 -29.90 11.57
CA LYS A 315 4.54 -29.45 12.46
C LYS A 315 5.90 -29.50 11.78
N LYS A 316 6.14 -30.61 11.03
CA LYS A 316 7.42 -30.83 10.35
C LYS A 316 7.24 -31.83 9.24
N GLN A 317 7.79 -31.54 8.06
CA GLN A 317 7.80 -32.43 6.90
C GLN A 317 9.04 -32.21 6.02
N ILE A 318 9.58 -33.29 5.53
CA ILE A 318 10.59 -33.27 4.45
C ILE A 318 9.85 -33.39 3.13
N ILE A 319 10.15 -32.52 2.20
CA ILE A 319 9.55 -32.44 0.88
C ILE A 319 10.66 -32.72 -0.13
N GLY A 320 10.50 -33.80 -0.89
CA GLY A 320 11.38 -34.16 -1.98
C GLY A 320 10.74 -33.90 -3.35
N ASN A 321 11.53 -34.10 -4.41
CA ASN A 321 11.03 -34.01 -5.78
C ASN A 321 9.89 -35.00 -6.06
N ASP A 322 10.02 -36.23 -5.54
CA ASP A 322 9.04 -37.32 -5.72
C ASP A 322 8.03 -37.41 -4.55
N GLN A 323 8.13 -36.54 -3.58
CA GLN A 323 7.26 -36.51 -2.41
C GLN A 323 6.80 -35.07 -2.13
N PRO A 324 5.97 -34.48 -3.00
CA PRO A 324 5.42 -33.14 -2.76
C PRO A 324 4.42 -33.18 -1.60
N LEU A 325 4.32 -32.06 -0.90
CA LEU A 325 3.18 -31.80 -0.03
C LEU A 325 2.03 -31.26 -0.88
N VAL A 326 0.90 -31.95 -0.83
CA VAL A 326 -0.34 -31.53 -1.49
C VAL A 326 -1.40 -31.31 -0.42
N THR A 327 -1.93 -30.11 -0.32
CA THR A 327 -3.04 -29.83 0.59
C THR A 327 -4.35 -30.34 -0.01
N THR A 328 -5.23 -30.87 0.81
CA THR A 328 -6.55 -31.35 0.38
C THR A 328 -7.59 -30.24 0.36
N HIS A 329 -7.28 -29.09 0.94
CA HIS A 329 -8.19 -27.96 1.00
C HIS A 329 -8.35 -27.30 -0.37
N GLN A 330 -9.59 -26.93 -0.70
CA GLN A 330 -9.92 -26.19 -1.91
C GLN A 330 -10.20 -24.71 -1.61
N ALA A 331 -9.60 -24.18 -0.53
CA ALA A 331 -9.73 -22.78 -0.19
C ALA A 331 -9.31 -21.88 -1.34
N LYS A 332 -10.17 -20.95 -1.72
CA LYS A 332 -9.88 -19.99 -2.80
C LYS A 332 -9.10 -18.79 -2.28
N ILE A 333 -9.22 -18.52 -0.99
CA ILE A 333 -8.57 -17.44 -0.28
C ILE A 333 -8.04 -17.98 1.05
N PHE A 334 -6.79 -17.69 1.37
CA PHE A 334 -6.16 -18.26 2.55
C PHE A 334 -4.94 -17.46 3.02
N ASP A 335 -4.61 -17.64 4.28
CA ASP A 335 -3.40 -17.18 4.95
C ASP A 335 -2.52 -18.39 5.24
N LEU A 336 -1.35 -18.43 4.62
CA LEU A 336 -0.39 -19.53 4.73
C LEU A 336 0.88 -19.06 5.39
N THR A 337 1.25 -19.73 6.50
CA THR A 337 2.55 -19.51 7.15
C THR A 337 3.34 -20.80 7.19
N PHE A 338 4.66 -20.70 7.04
CA PHE A 338 5.58 -21.81 7.20
C PHE A 338 7.00 -21.33 7.42
N THR A 339 7.83 -22.22 7.96
CA THR A 339 9.27 -22.03 8.06
C THR A 339 9.96 -22.97 7.08
N ILE A 340 10.89 -22.45 6.28
CA ILE A 340 11.68 -23.21 5.35
C ILE A 340 13.16 -23.18 5.76
N HIS A 341 13.83 -24.35 5.74
CA HIS A 341 15.24 -24.46 6.08
C HIS A 341 16.05 -24.69 4.79
N LYS A 342 16.92 -23.74 4.46
CA LYS A 342 17.84 -23.86 3.30
C LYS A 342 18.72 -25.09 3.49
N GLN A 343 18.57 -26.06 2.60
CA GLN A 343 19.32 -27.31 2.58
C GLN A 343 20.06 -27.48 1.25
N GLN A 344 20.17 -28.72 0.77
CA GLN A 344 20.89 -29.03 -0.49
C GLN A 344 20.04 -28.84 -1.75
N ALA A 345 18.74 -28.58 -1.61
CA ALA A 345 17.88 -28.32 -2.76
C ALA A 345 18.35 -27.08 -3.55
N HIS A 346 18.23 -27.10 -4.87
CA HIS A 346 18.53 -25.93 -5.70
C HIS A 346 17.41 -24.92 -5.70
N ALA A 347 16.15 -25.41 -5.64
CA ALA A 347 14.98 -24.56 -5.57
C ALA A 347 13.85 -25.22 -4.79
N PHE A 348 12.96 -24.39 -4.28
CA PHE A 348 11.72 -24.80 -3.65
C PHE A 348 10.55 -24.04 -4.27
N TYR A 349 9.47 -24.74 -4.52
CA TYR A 349 8.28 -24.21 -5.17
C TYR A 349 7.07 -24.32 -4.27
N VAL A 350 6.31 -23.24 -4.20
CA VAL A 350 4.93 -23.26 -3.71
C VAL A 350 4.04 -22.96 -4.89
N THR A 351 3.29 -23.97 -5.34
CA THR A 351 2.36 -23.83 -6.45
C THR A 351 0.97 -23.49 -5.92
N ILE A 352 0.42 -22.38 -6.38
CA ILE A 352 -0.87 -21.85 -5.99
C ILE A 352 -1.69 -21.66 -7.26
N ARG A 353 -2.72 -22.48 -7.46
CA ARG A 353 -3.64 -22.40 -8.61
C ARG A 353 -2.95 -22.26 -9.98
N GLY A 354 -1.82 -22.98 -10.14
CA GLY A 354 -1.04 -23.00 -11.39
C GLY A 354 0.03 -21.90 -11.50
N HIS A 355 0.22 -21.09 -10.46
CA HIS A 355 1.29 -20.10 -10.37
C HIS A 355 2.38 -20.56 -9.41
N PHE A 356 3.63 -20.28 -9.74
CA PHE A 356 4.78 -20.67 -8.94
C PHE A 356 5.29 -19.50 -8.11
N VAL A 357 5.37 -19.73 -6.80
CA VAL A 357 6.23 -18.97 -5.89
C VAL A 357 7.52 -19.75 -5.79
N THR A 358 8.59 -19.23 -6.36
CA THR A 358 9.88 -19.92 -6.51
C THR A 358 10.93 -19.32 -5.59
N PHE A 359 11.48 -20.14 -4.70
CA PHE A 359 12.66 -19.83 -3.91
C PHE A 359 13.87 -20.48 -4.61
N ASP A 360 14.67 -19.70 -5.31
CA ASP A 360 15.91 -20.16 -5.95
C ASP A 360 17.09 -19.97 -4.99
N TRP A 361 17.55 -21.07 -4.42
CA TRP A 361 18.65 -21.06 -3.46
C TRP A 361 20.01 -20.84 -4.08
N ARG A 362 20.20 -21.09 -5.38
CA ARG A 362 21.45 -20.86 -6.08
C ARG A 362 21.73 -19.38 -6.26
N ASN A 363 20.68 -18.61 -6.51
CA ASN A 363 20.75 -17.18 -6.75
C ASN A 363 20.30 -16.37 -5.52
N ASN A 364 19.83 -17.02 -4.46
CA ASN A 364 19.18 -16.40 -3.31
C ASN A 364 18.08 -15.42 -3.70
N THR A 365 17.17 -15.85 -4.59
CA THR A 365 16.08 -15.01 -5.07
C THR A 365 14.72 -15.63 -4.84
N LEU A 366 13.72 -14.77 -4.70
CA LEU A 366 12.31 -15.16 -4.77
C LEU A 366 11.70 -14.55 -6.03
N SER A 367 10.96 -15.36 -6.76
CA SER A 367 10.14 -14.91 -7.88
C SER A 367 8.73 -15.49 -7.78
N ILE A 368 7.75 -14.71 -8.24
CA ILE A 368 6.37 -15.16 -8.36
C ILE A 368 5.99 -15.03 -9.84
N GLU A 369 5.60 -16.15 -10.43
CA GLU A 369 5.09 -16.16 -11.79
C GLU A 369 3.67 -15.58 -11.78
N THR A 370 3.49 -14.49 -12.52
CA THR A 370 2.20 -13.82 -12.64
C THR A 370 1.68 -13.96 -14.06
N SER A 371 0.38 -14.22 -14.21
CA SER A 371 -0.29 -14.20 -15.51
C SER A 371 -0.70 -12.77 -15.86
N GLY A 372 -0.57 -12.42 -17.14
CA GLY A 372 -0.98 -11.14 -17.68
C GLY A 372 0.16 -10.14 -17.90
N LYS A 373 -0.16 -9.00 -18.51
CA LYS A 373 0.77 -7.90 -18.71
C LYS A 373 0.77 -7.01 -17.46
N ALA A 374 1.27 -7.53 -16.34
CA ALA A 374 1.50 -6.69 -15.17
C ALA A 374 2.40 -5.53 -15.57
N LYS A 375 2.03 -4.32 -15.20
CA LYS A 375 2.91 -3.15 -15.34
C LYS A 375 4.15 -3.46 -14.51
N VAL A 376 5.28 -3.68 -15.17
CA VAL A 376 6.56 -3.75 -14.46
C VAL A 376 6.85 -2.35 -13.95
N ILE A 377 6.94 -2.20 -12.64
CA ILE A 377 7.37 -0.93 -12.05
C ILE A 377 8.87 -0.82 -12.36
N PRO A 378 9.29 0.22 -13.09
CA PRO A 378 10.69 0.40 -13.45
C PRO A 378 11.59 0.45 -12.20
N ASP A 379 12.80 -0.04 -12.34
CA ASP A 379 13.90 0.10 -11.36
C ASP A 379 13.70 -0.61 -10.01
N ARG A 380 12.68 -1.49 -9.90
CA ARG A 380 12.54 -2.30 -8.69
C ARG A 380 13.47 -3.51 -8.75
N PRO A 381 14.29 -3.74 -7.71
CA PRO A 381 15.17 -4.89 -7.67
C PRO A 381 14.36 -6.19 -7.59
N GLN A 382 14.95 -7.28 -8.11
CA GLN A 382 14.43 -8.62 -7.86
C GLN A 382 14.50 -8.90 -6.35
N ILE A 383 13.49 -9.59 -5.80
CA ILE A 383 13.49 -9.95 -4.38
C ILE A 383 14.71 -10.82 -4.09
N GLN A 384 15.62 -10.28 -3.28
CA GLN A 384 16.79 -11.01 -2.78
C GLN A 384 16.43 -11.66 -1.46
N LEU A 385 16.68 -12.96 -1.35
CA LEU A 385 16.53 -13.69 -0.09
C LEU A 385 17.77 -13.47 0.77
N PRO A 386 17.61 -13.26 2.08
CA PRO A 386 18.76 -13.13 2.96
C PRO A 386 19.52 -14.47 3.04
N ASP A 387 20.84 -14.39 3.20
CA ASP A 387 21.69 -15.59 3.36
C ASP A 387 21.56 -16.14 4.79
N GLN A 388 20.39 -16.70 5.07
CA GLN A 388 20.03 -17.31 6.34
C GLN A 388 19.66 -18.78 6.12
N HIS A 389 19.99 -19.62 7.11
CA HIS A 389 19.64 -21.04 7.04
C HIS A 389 18.15 -21.31 7.16
N GLN A 390 17.40 -20.38 7.69
CA GLN A 390 15.97 -20.50 7.97
C GLN A 390 15.27 -19.21 7.59
N LEU A 391 14.13 -19.33 6.89
CA LEU A 391 13.24 -18.22 6.56
C LEU A 391 11.84 -18.51 7.07
N SER A 392 11.23 -17.55 7.72
CA SER A 392 9.80 -17.56 8.01
C SER A 392 9.05 -16.87 6.88
N ILE A 393 8.01 -17.54 6.37
CA ILE A 393 7.23 -17.09 5.22
C ILE A 393 5.77 -16.95 5.63
N ARG A 394 5.12 -15.87 5.20
CA ARG A 394 3.66 -15.72 5.21
C ARG A 394 3.20 -15.33 3.81
N LEU A 395 2.20 -16.01 3.30
CA LEU A 395 1.54 -15.71 2.04
C LEU A 395 0.08 -15.41 2.31
N LEU A 396 -0.38 -14.22 1.94
CA LEU A 396 -1.80 -13.90 1.86
C LEU A 396 -2.25 -14.08 0.42
N VAL A 397 -3.20 -14.98 0.20
CA VAL A 397 -3.63 -15.38 -1.13
C VAL A 397 -5.11 -15.08 -1.30
N ASP A 398 -5.40 -14.14 -2.20
CA ASP A 398 -6.76 -13.84 -2.64
C ASP A 398 -7.04 -14.44 -4.01
N ARG A 399 -8.21 -14.23 -4.56
CA ARG A 399 -8.60 -14.73 -5.89
C ARG A 399 -7.66 -14.26 -6.99
N THR A 400 -7.11 -13.05 -6.87
CA THR A 400 -6.35 -12.37 -7.92
C THR A 400 -5.03 -11.78 -7.43
N SER A 401 -4.60 -12.12 -6.22
CA SER A 401 -3.35 -11.62 -5.66
C SER A 401 -2.65 -12.61 -4.74
N ILE A 402 -1.33 -12.47 -4.67
CA ILE A 402 -0.47 -13.09 -3.66
C ILE A 402 0.39 -11.99 -3.07
N GLU A 403 0.34 -11.83 -1.76
CA GLU A 403 1.27 -10.99 -1.03
C GLU A 403 2.18 -11.87 -0.19
N VAL A 404 3.48 -11.60 -0.27
CA VAL A 404 4.52 -12.35 0.44
C VAL A 404 5.17 -11.48 1.50
N PHE A 405 5.36 -12.07 2.68
CA PHE A 405 6.07 -11.47 3.81
C PHE A 405 7.09 -12.47 4.34
N ILE A 406 8.37 -12.06 4.36
CA ILE A 406 9.49 -12.91 4.77
C ILE A 406 10.13 -12.32 6.02
N ASN A 407 10.49 -13.21 6.98
CA ASN A 407 11.15 -12.86 8.22
C ASN A 407 10.42 -11.74 9.00
N GLY A 408 9.11 -11.96 9.19
CA GLY A 408 8.27 -11.02 9.91
C GLY A 408 8.03 -9.70 9.17
N GLY A 409 8.19 -9.68 7.84
CA GLY A 409 7.93 -8.51 7.01
C GLY A 409 9.14 -7.60 6.73
N LEU A 410 10.34 -8.08 6.99
CA LEU A 410 11.58 -7.41 6.54
C LEU A 410 11.68 -7.34 5.01
N ILE A 411 11.09 -8.32 4.35
CA ILE A 411 10.94 -8.37 2.91
C ILE A 411 9.47 -8.59 2.65
N SER A 412 8.88 -7.77 1.78
CA SER A 412 7.50 -7.95 1.34
C SER A 412 7.33 -7.64 -0.13
N GLY A 413 6.29 -8.21 -0.73
CA GLY A 413 5.98 -7.98 -2.13
C GLY A 413 4.55 -8.35 -2.48
N SER A 414 3.95 -7.54 -3.35
CA SER A 414 2.57 -7.69 -3.82
C SER A 414 2.55 -8.11 -5.29
N PHE A 415 1.74 -9.10 -5.62
CA PHE A 415 1.65 -9.70 -6.96
C PHE A 415 0.21 -9.95 -7.36
N CYS A 416 -0.18 -9.47 -8.56
CA CYS A 416 -1.47 -9.76 -9.16
C CYS A 416 -1.35 -10.94 -10.13
N TYR A 417 -2.38 -11.78 -10.18
CA TYR A 417 -2.48 -12.91 -11.10
C TYR A 417 -3.94 -13.22 -11.45
N LEU A 418 -4.14 -14.05 -12.46
CA LEU A 418 -5.44 -14.67 -12.72
C LEU A 418 -5.30 -16.19 -12.55
N PRO A 419 -6.17 -16.85 -11.79
CA PRO A 419 -6.06 -18.29 -11.54
C PRO A 419 -6.23 -19.11 -12.84
N ASN A 420 -5.42 -20.14 -13.01
CA ASN A 420 -5.43 -21.02 -14.18
C ASN A 420 -6.44 -22.19 -14.07
N GLY A 421 -7.39 -22.12 -13.15
CA GLY A 421 -8.47 -23.10 -13.01
C GLY A 421 -8.09 -24.44 -12.38
N TYR A 422 -6.91 -24.56 -11.75
CA TYR A 422 -6.48 -25.77 -11.07
C TYR A 422 -7.22 -26.00 -9.75
N THR A 423 -7.44 -27.28 -9.41
CA THR A 423 -8.23 -27.70 -8.25
C THR A 423 -7.45 -27.72 -6.94
N TYR A 424 -6.11 -27.81 -7.00
CA TYR A 424 -5.28 -27.87 -5.81
C TYR A 424 -4.90 -26.48 -5.35
N PRO A 425 -5.24 -26.06 -4.13
CA PRO A 425 -4.91 -24.73 -3.66
C PRO A 425 -3.42 -24.53 -3.43
N VAL A 426 -2.73 -25.53 -2.84
CA VAL A 426 -1.30 -25.43 -2.54
C VAL A 426 -0.60 -26.78 -2.77
N VAL A 427 0.47 -26.73 -3.55
CA VAL A 427 1.43 -27.84 -3.71
C VAL A 427 2.82 -27.31 -3.41
N MET A 428 3.54 -27.97 -2.50
CA MET A 428 4.94 -27.67 -2.21
C MET A 428 5.83 -28.77 -2.74
N SER A 429 6.88 -28.40 -3.48
CA SER A 429 7.85 -29.35 -4.05
C SER A 429 9.26 -28.77 -4.01
N SER A 430 10.26 -29.63 -4.03
CA SER A 430 11.67 -29.22 -4.12
C SER A 430 12.28 -29.70 -5.44
N TYR A 431 13.36 -29.04 -5.86
CA TYR A 431 14.14 -29.43 -7.04
C TYR A 431 15.58 -29.74 -6.65
N THR A 432 16.06 -30.93 -7.07
CA THR A 432 17.40 -31.44 -6.78
C THR A 432 17.76 -31.46 -5.31
N GLY A 433 17.05 -32.27 -4.53
CA GLY A 433 17.30 -32.47 -3.10
C GLY A 433 16.09 -32.19 -2.24
N ASP A 434 16.19 -32.61 -1.00
CA ASP A 434 15.12 -32.47 -0.03
C ASP A 434 15.06 -31.09 0.57
N GLN A 435 13.87 -30.68 0.99
CA GLN A 435 13.59 -29.42 1.65
C GLN A 435 12.84 -29.67 2.95
N LEU A 436 13.32 -29.14 4.04
CA LEU A 436 12.64 -29.20 5.34
C LEU A 436 11.69 -28.03 5.49
N ILE A 437 10.42 -28.35 5.80
CA ILE A 437 9.38 -27.40 6.19
C ILE A 437 8.98 -27.64 7.63
N GLU A 438 8.84 -26.58 8.41
CA GLU A 438 8.32 -26.60 9.78
C GLU A 438 7.24 -25.55 9.97
N ASN A 439 6.41 -25.73 10.99
CA ASN A 439 5.38 -24.76 11.41
C ASN A 439 4.45 -24.35 10.25
N PHE A 440 4.10 -25.30 9.37
CA PHE A 440 3.14 -25.03 8.32
C PHE A 440 1.75 -24.88 8.93
N GLU A 441 1.13 -23.74 8.66
CA GLU A 441 -0.25 -23.42 9.01
C GLU A 441 -0.93 -22.77 7.83
N LEU A 442 -2.03 -23.36 7.40
CA LEU A 442 -2.91 -22.80 6.38
C LEU A 442 -4.26 -22.53 7.01
N TYR A 443 -4.69 -21.28 6.99
CA TYR A 443 -6.01 -20.86 7.41
C TYR A 443 -6.84 -20.49 6.18
N GLU A 444 -8.02 -21.07 6.03
CA GLU A 444 -9.02 -20.53 5.12
C GLU A 444 -9.48 -19.17 5.63
N LEU A 445 -9.74 -18.23 4.74
CA LEU A 445 -10.23 -16.90 5.11
C LEU A 445 -11.70 -16.73 4.71
N ASP A 446 -12.42 -15.94 5.49
CA ASP A 446 -13.75 -15.46 5.11
C ASP A 446 -13.64 -14.30 4.12
N SER A 447 -14.69 -14.10 3.35
CA SER A 447 -14.88 -12.90 2.54
C SER A 447 -15.26 -11.72 3.42
N VAL A 448 -14.69 -10.54 3.12
CA VAL A 448 -15.11 -9.27 3.77
C VAL A 448 -16.36 -8.68 3.14
N TRP A 449 -16.82 -9.25 2.02
CA TRP A 449 -18.05 -8.81 1.36
C TRP A 449 -19.23 -9.56 1.92
N GLU A 450 -20.21 -8.84 2.43
CA GLU A 450 -21.47 -9.42 2.92
C GLU A 450 -22.17 -10.17 1.77
N ASN A 451 -22.68 -11.36 2.09
CA ASN A 451 -23.61 -12.06 1.20
C ASN A 451 -24.99 -11.42 1.40
N GLU A 452 -25.40 -10.52 0.49
CA GLU A 452 -26.77 -10.02 0.43
C GLU A 452 -27.76 -11.13 0.08
#